data_9138c19a0d15a967f192e306f5dfc9f8
#
_entry.id   9138c19a0d15a967f192e306f5dfc9f8
#
_cell.length_a   1.000
_cell.length_b   1.000
_cell.length_c   1.000
_cell.angle_alpha   90.00
_cell.angle_beta   90.00
_cell.angle_gamma   90.00
#
_symmetry.space_group_name_H-M   'P 1'
#
loop_
_entity.id
_entity.type
_entity.pdbx_description
1 polymer ?
#
loop_
_entity_poly.entity_id
_entity_poly.type
_entity_poly.pdbx_seq_one_letter_code
_entity_poly.pdbx_strand_id
1 'polypeptide(L)'
;DTLVAQEKTTSLNQVVNTLKERISLAGYAQLGYTYDDAVKPDNTFDIKRIIFMAHGKITKRWTCDFMYDFYNGGMLLEVYTDYQFLPGLTARIGEFKVPYTIENELSPTTVELINCYSQSVCYLAGVSGSDKCYGMTSGRDIGMMLHGKLFHDFLQYKVAVMNGQGLNTKDKNSQKDVVGNLMVYPLEWL
;
A
#
# COMPACT_ATOMS: atom_id res chain seq x y z
N ASP A 1 -42.18 24.51 7.14
CA ASP A 1 -41.52 23.61 6.19
C ASP A 1 -40.17 24.11 5.70
N THR A 2 -40.00 25.41 5.48
CA THR A 2 -38.70 26.00 5.02
C THR A 2 -37.62 25.96 6.10
N LEU A 3 -37.91 26.19 7.36
CA LEU A 3 -36.92 26.13 8.45
C LEU A 3 -36.40 24.71 8.70
N VAL A 4 -37.25 23.71 8.62
CA VAL A 4 -36.87 22.28 8.79
C VAL A 4 -36.01 21.82 7.60
N ALA A 5 -36.30 22.28 6.39
CA ALA A 5 -35.49 22.01 5.23
C ALA A 5 -34.08 22.66 5.32
N GLN A 6 -34.02 23.86 5.87
CA GLN A 6 -32.78 24.60 6.04
C GLN A 6 -31.87 23.99 7.12
N GLU A 7 -32.43 23.52 8.25
CA GLU A 7 -31.69 22.79 9.28
C GLU A 7 -31.16 21.43 8.76
N LYS A 8 -32.01 20.68 8.05
CA LYS A 8 -31.56 19.40 7.42
C LYS A 8 -30.44 19.61 6.41
N THR A 9 -30.52 20.66 5.59
CA THR A 9 -29.49 20.98 4.60
C THR A 9 -28.18 21.40 5.27
N THR A 10 -28.25 22.17 6.37
CA THR A 10 -27.06 22.56 7.15
C THR A 10 -26.39 21.35 7.81
N SER A 11 -27.19 20.45 8.41
CA SER A 11 -26.70 19.21 9.02
C SER A 11 -26.04 18.28 7.98
N LEU A 12 -26.65 18.13 6.81
CA LEU A 12 -26.10 17.33 5.71
C LEU A 12 -24.76 17.90 5.22
N ASN A 13 -24.67 19.21 5.03
CA ASN A 13 -23.44 19.88 4.61
C ASN A 13 -22.33 19.71 5.63
N GLN A 14 -22.62 19.75 6.92
CA GLN A 14 -21.65 19.50 7.98
C GLN A 14 -21.12 18.07 7.92
N VAL A 15 -21.99 17.08 7.74
CA VAL A 15 -21.60 15.67 7.58
C VAL A 15 -20.73 15.49 6.35
N VAL A 16 -21.14 16.04 5.21
CA VAL A 16 -20.38 15.95 3.95
C VAL A 16 -19.00 16.58 4.10
N ASN A 17 -18.89 17.76 4.71
CA ASN A 17 -17.61 18.40 4.95
C ASN A 17 -16.72 17.58 5.89
N THR A 18 -17.26 17.07 6.97
CA THR A 18 -16.52 16.18 7.88
C THR A 18 -16.01 14.92 7.17
N LEU A 19 -16.82 14.32 6.31
CA LEU A 19 -16.40 13.16 5.51
C LEU A 19 -15.28 13.52 4.53
N LYS A 20 -15.40 14.65 3.82
CA LYS A 20 -14.35 15.14 2.91
C LYS A 20 -13.02 15.41 3.61
N GLU A 21 -13.04 15.89 4.84
CA GLU A 21 -11.84 16.13 5.63
C GLU A 21 -11.20 14.85 6.18
N ARG A 22 -12.01 13.82 6.41
CA ARG A 22 -11.56 12.58 7.06
C ARG A 22 -11.33 11.42 6.12
N ILE A 23 -11.98 11.39 4.97
CA ILE A 23 -11.88 10.28 4.01
C ILE A 23 -11.35 10.82 2.68
N SER A 24 -10.28 10.21 2.21
CA SER A 24 -9.73 10.43 0.88
C SER A 24 -9.87 9.14 0.07
N LEU A 25 -10.45 9.26 -1.11
CA LEU A 25 -10.61 8.14 -2.05
C LEU A 25 -9.75 8.41 -3.27
N ALA A 26 -9.09 7.37 -3.76
CA ALA A 26 -8.28 7.40 -4.96
C ALA A 26 -8.40 6.08 -5.70
N GLY A 27 -8.01 6.07 -6.96
CA GLY A 27 -7.96 4.85 -7.75
C GLY A 27 -7.32 5.08 -9.09
N TYR A 28 -6.91 4.00 -9.72
CA TYR A 28 -6.38 4.01 -11.08
C TYR A 28 -6.63 2.66 -11.76
N ALA A 29 -6.63 2.69 -13.10
CA ALA A 29 -6.59 1.48 -13.92
C ALA A 29 -5.32 1.48 -14.76
N GLN A 30 -4.70 0.31 -14.92
CA GLN A 30 -3.56 0.12 -15.80
C GLN A 30 -3.95 -0.80 -16.94
N LEU A 31 -3.85 -0.26 -18.14
CA LEU A 31 -4.18 -0.93 -19.40
C LEU A 31 -2.90 -1.08 -20.22
N GLY A 32 -2.81 -2.11 -21.02
CA GLY A 32 -1.65 -2.35 -21.86
C GLY A 32 -2.01 -3.00 -23.18
N TYR A 33 -1.05 -2.96 -24.09
CA TYR A 33 -1.01 -3.76 -25.30
C TYR A 33 0.33 -4.49 -25.34
N THR A 34 0.29 -5.78 -25.56
CA THR A 34 1.49 -6.61 -25.66
C THR A 34 1.54 -7.23 -27.05
N TYR A 35 2.72 -7.21 -27.66
CA TYR A 35 3.06 -7.94 -28.86
C TYR A 35 4.24 -8.86 -28.59
N ASP A 36 4.11 -10.15 -28.90
CA ASP A 36 5.15 -11.14 -28.77
C ASP A 36 4.99 -12.18 -29.88
N ASP A 37 5.89 -12.20 -30.85
CA ASP A 37 5.86 -13.10 -32.01
C ASP A 37 6.19 -14.55 -31.68
N ALA A 38 6.76 -14.81 -30.50
CA ALA A 38 7.07 -16.16 -30.02
C ALA A 38 5.85 -16.91 -29.49
N VAL A 39 4.74 -16.21 -29.25
CA VAL A 39 3.51 -16.75 -28.61
C VAL A 39 2.31 -16.57 -29.53
N LYS A 40 1.29 -17.42 -29.41
CA LYS A 40 0.01 -17.25 -30.12
C LYS A 40 -1.15 -17.21 -29.10
N PRO A 41 -2.01 -16.19 -29.18
CA PRO A 41 -2.01 -15.04 -30.11
C PRO A 41 -0.81 -14.12 -29.86
N ASP A 42 -0.25 -13.57 -30.92
CA ASP A 42 0.95 -12.74 -30.91
C ASP A 42 0.72 -11.29 -30.41
N ASN A 43 -0.52 -10.90 -30.25
CA ASN A 43 -0.88 -9.60 -29.73
C ASN A 43 -2.14 -9.65 -28.88
N THR A 44 -2.22 -8.79 -27.87
CA THR A 44 -3.37 -8.68 -26.99
C THR A 44 -3.47 -7.30 -26.34
N PHE A 45 -4.69 -6.82 -26.16
CA PHE A 45 -4.99 -5.75 -25.21
C PHE A 45 -5.22 -6.38 -23.84
N ASP A 46 -4.66 -5.80 -22.81
CA ASP A 46 -4.68 -6.34 -21.47
C ASP A 46 -5.06 -5.29 -20.43
N ILE A 47 -5.80 -5.72 -19.41
CA ILE A 47 -6.03 -4.96 -18.19
C ILE A 47 -5.11 -5.55 -17.15
N LYS A 48 -4.17 -4.76 -16.62
CA LYS A 48 -3.21 -5.26 -15.62
C LYS A 48 -3.75 -5.16 -14.20
N ARG A 49 -4.48 -4.09 -13.90
CA ARG A 49 -5.08 -3.86 -12.58
C ARG A 49 -6.11 -2.76 -12.59
N ILE A 50 -7.04 -2.81 -11.64
CA ILE A 50 -8.03 -1.76 -11.36
C ILE A 50 -8.02 -1.54 -9.86
N ILE A 51 -7.30 -0.52 -9.41
CA ILE A 51 -7.04 -0.26 -8.00
C ILE A 51 -7.98 0.79 -7.45
N PHE A 52 -8.54 0.51 -6.28
CA PHE A 52 -9.26 1.45 -5.45
C PHE A 52 -8.56 1.59 -4.11
N MET A 53 -8.42 2.80 -3.64
CA MET A 53 -7.77 3.14 -2.38
C MET A 53 -8.68 4.04 -1.55
N ALA A 54 -8.74 3.78 -0.25
CA ALA A 54 -9.41 4.63 0.71
C ALA A 54 -8.47 4.89 1.90
N HIS A 55 -8.30 6.16 2.22
CA HIS A 55 -7.55 6.60 3.39
C HIS A 55 -8.50 7.29 4.36
N GLY A 56 -8.51 6.88 5.61
CA GLY A 56 -9.37 7.41 6.68
C GLY A 56 -8.56 8.01 7.83
N LYS A 57 -8.91 9.23 8.23
CA LYS A 57 -8.38 9.89 9.44
C LYS A 57 -9.36 9.72 10.59
N ILE A 58 -9.09 8.76 11.49
CA ILE A 58 -9.92 8.53 12.68
C ILE A 58 -9.70 9.67 13.68
N THR A 59 -8.42 9.99 13.94
CA THR A 59 -8.00 11.15 14.72
C THR A 59 -6.78 11.82 14.05
N LYS A 60 -6.23 12.88 14.64
CA LYS A 60 -4.98 13.50 14.14
C LYS A 60 -3.77 12.55 14.19
N ARG A 61 -3.82 11.51 15.02
CA ARG A 61 -2.73 10.55 15.23
C ARG A 61 -3.05 9.14 14.75
N TRP A 62 -4.29 8.89 14.39
CA TRP A 62 -4.77 7.58 14.03
C TRP A 62 -5.40 7.59 12.65
N THR A 63 -4.81 6.85 11.72
CA THR A 63 -5.28 6.68 10.35
C THR A 63 -5.51 5.22 10.01
N CYS A 64 -6.28 4.96 8.99
CA CYS A 64 -6.47 3.64 8.42
C CYS A 64 -6.41 3.74 6.90
N ASP A 65 -5.88 2.71 6.29
CA ASP A 65 -5.70 2.61 4.84
C ASP A 65 -6.28 1.29 4.34
N PHE A 66 -6.87 1.37 3.15
CA PHE A 66 -7.47 0.24 2.46
C PHE A 66 -7.11 0.32 0.98
N MET A 67 -6.70 -0.81 0.38
CA MET A 67 -6.41 -0.92 -1.05
C MET A 67 -6.95 -2.25 -1.58
N TYR A 68 -7.70 -2.18 -2.68
CA TYR A 68 -8.30 -3.32 -3.31
C TYR A 68 -8.07 -3.30 -4.83
N ASP A 69 -7.71 -4.43 -5.41
CA ASP A 69 -7.65 -4.64 -6.86
C ASP A 69 -8.92 -5.35 -7.31
N PHE A 70 -9.69 -4.73 -8.19
CA PHE A 70 -10.93 -5.29 -8.74
C PHE A 70 -10.71 -6.19 -9.95
N TYR A 71 -9.49 -6.23 -10.47
CA TYR A 71 -9.17 -7.02 -11.65
C TYR A 71 -9.03 -8.51 -11.29
N ASN A 72 -9.43 -9.37 -12.24
CA ASN A 72 -9.22 -10.83 -12.22
C ASN A 72 -9.73 -11.54 -10.95
N GLY A 73 -10.98 -11.26 -10.58
CA GLY A 73 -11.64 -11.87 -9.42
C GLY A 73 -11.57 -11.06 -8.14
N GLY A 74 -10.81 -9.98 -8.15
CA GLY A 74 -10.67 -9.07 -7.02
C GLY A 74 -9.76 -9.61 -5.91
N MET A 75 -8.96 -8.71 -5.33
CA MET A 75 -8.02 -9.07 -4.27
C MET A 75 -7.80 -7.90 -3.31
N LEU A 76 -7.90 -8.17 -2.01
CA LEU A 76 -7.45 -7.23 -0.99
C LEU A 76 -5.93 -7.13 -1.05
N LEU A 77 -5.42 -5.94 -1.22
CA LEU A 77 -3.98 -5.69 -1.28
C LEU A 77 -3.42 -5.16 0.04
N GLU A 78 -4.11 -4.18 0.62
CA GLU A 78 -3.64 -3.57 1.87
C GLU A 78 -4.83 -3.23 2.75
N VAL A 79 -4.72 -3.53 4.03
CA VAL A 79 -5.59 -3.05 5.07
C VAL A 79 -4.78 -2.91 6.35
N TYR A 80 -4.52 -1.69 6.75
CA TYR A 80 -3.73 -1.43 7.95
C TYR A 80 -4.18 -0.15 8.66
N THR A 81 -3.74 -0.03 9.87
CA THR A 81 -3.93 1.18 10.67
C THR A 81 -2.59 1.67 11.21
N ASP A 82 -2.41 2.98 11.21
CA ASP A 82 -1.24 3.67 11.75
C ASP A 82 -1.63 4.47 12.98
N TYR A 83 -0.88 4.32 14.05
CA TYR A 83 -1.00 5.15 15.23
C TYR A 83 0.32 5.85 15.54
N GLN A 84 0.32 7.18 15.49
CA GLN A 84 1.47 8.00 15.81
C GLN A 84 1.56 8.25 17.32
N PHE A 85 2.50 7.62 17.99
CA PHE A 85 2.75 7.82 19.41
C PHE A 85 3.44 9.17 19.67
N LEU A 86 4.49 9.44 18.89
CA LEU A 86 5.32 10.63 18.97
C LEU A 86 5.70 11.10 17.57
N PRO A 87 6.11 12.37 17.38
CA PRO A 87 6.78 12.78 16.16
C PRO A 87 7.96 11.84 15.89
N GLY A 88 7.98 11.22 14.71
CA GLY A 88 9.03 10.26 14.35
C GLY A 88 8.85 8.83 14.85
N LEU A 89 7.75 8.49 15.54
CA LEU A 89 7.44 7.12 15.95
C LEU A 89 5.97 6.78 15.67
N THR A 90 5.75 5.93 14.69
CA THR A 90 4.43 5.43 14.30
C THR A 90 4.44 3.91 14.33
N ALA A 91 3.39 3.32 14.90
CA ALA A 91 3.16 1.89 14.80
C ALA A 91 2.08 1.62 13.75
N ARG A 92 2.33 0.64 12.91
CA ARG A 92 1.41 0.08 11.92
C ARG A 92 1.07 -1.35 12.27
N ILE A 93 -0.19 -1.73 12.07
CA ILE A 93 -0.64 -3.11 12.15
C ILE A 93 -1.63 -3.39 11.03
N GLY A 94 -1.53 -4.57 10.44
CA GLY A 94 -2.40 -5.03 9.37
C GLY A 94 -1.64 -5.69 8.24
N GLU A 95 -2.20 -5.64 7.04
CA GLU A 95 -1.58 -6.11 5.81
C GLU A 95 -1.06 -4.94 5.00
N PHE A 96 0.23 -4.94 4.70
CA PHE A 96 0.91 -3.85 4.02
C PHE A 96 2.15 -4.34 3.27
N LYS A 97 2.74 -3.49 2.45
CA LYS A 97 3.97 -3.79 1.73
C LYS A 97 5.12 -4.04 2.69
N VAL A 98 5.80 -5.18 2.49
CA VAL A 98 7.00 -5.54 3.27
C VAL A 98 8.08 -4.49 3.02
N PRO A 99 8.65 -3.85 4.06
CA PRO A 99 9.62 -2.77 3.91
C PRO A 99 11.03 -3.31 3.59
N TYR A 100 11.13 -4.18 2.59
CA TYR A 100 12.36 -4.87 2.24
C TYR A 100 13.23 -4.09 1.26
N THR A 101 12.61 -3.48 0.23
CA THR A 101 13.32 -2.71 -0.79
C THR A 101 12.63 -1.38 -1.04
N ILE A 102 13.35 -0.42 -1.62
CA ILE A 102 12.75 0.86 -2.05
C ILE A 102 11.69 0.59 -3.14
N GLU A 103 12.02 -0.24 -4.12
CA GLU A 103 11.13 -0.53 -5.26
C GLU A 103 9.80 -1.16 -4.83
N ASN A 104 9.80 -2.06 -3.82
CA ASN A 104 8.57 -2.69 -3.35
C ASN A 104 7.58 -1.66 -2.79
N GLU A 105 8.09 -0.63 -2.15
CA GLU A 105 7.25 0.40 -1.54
C GLU A 105 6.75 1.45 -2.54
N LEU A 106 7.42 1.61 -3.70
CA LEU A 106 6.98 2.57 -4.72
C LEU A 106 5.59 2.21 -5.27
N SER A 107 4.83 3.24 -5.56
CA SER A 107 3.58 3.06 -6.30
C SER A 107 3.88 2.82 -7.78
N PRO A 108 3.22 1.87 -8.44
CA PRO A 108 3.32 1.71 -9.88
C PRO A 108 2.97 2.98 -10.69
N THR A 109 2.26 3.93 -10.06
CA THR A 109 1.92 5.21 -10.68
C THR A 109 3.06 6.23 -10.65
N THR A 110 4.11 5.98 -9.86
CA THR A 110 5.29 6.85 -9.75
C THR A 110 6.47 6.36 -10.58
N VAL A 111 6.34 5.18 -11.20
CA VAL A 111 7.39 4.56 -12.01
C VAL A 111 7.01 4.66 -13.48
N GLU A 112 7.92 5.10 -14.31
CA GLU A 112 7.68 5.34 -15.74
C GLU A 112 7.47 4.05 -16.55
N LEU A 113 8.02 2.93 -16.07
CA LEU A 113 7.93 1.65 -16.77
C LEU A 113 6.73 0.83 -16.28
N ILE A 114 6.02 0.20 -17.21
CA ILE A 114 4.87 -0.66 -16.94
C ILE A 114 5.26 -1.86 -16.07
N ASN A 115 6.44 -2.43 -16.30
CA ASN A 115 7.05 -3.45 -15.46
C ASN A 115 8.03 -2.76 -14.52
N CYS A 116 7.51 -2.30 -13.40
CA CYS A 116 8.17 -1.35 -12.52
C CYS A 116 9.15 -1.99 -11.51
N TYR A 117 9.32 -3.29 -11.53
CA TYR A 117 10.18 -3.96 -10.55
C TYR A 117 11.38 -4.62 -11.22
N SER A 118 12.54 -4.50 -10.61
CA SER A 118 13.72 -5.26 -11.02
C SER A 118 13.50 -6.77 -10.79
N GLN A 119 14.19 -7.60 -11.53
CA GLN A 119 14.12 -9.05 -11.37
C GLN A 119 14.50 -9.49 -9.96
N SER A 120 15.44 -8.80 -9.31
CA SER A 120 15.84 -9.07 -7.93
C SER A 120 14.71 -8.81 -6.95
N VAL A 121 13.96 -7.71 -7.11
CA VAL A 121 12.79 -7.42 -6.25
C VAL A 121 11.65 -8.40 -6.52
N CYS A 122 11.38 -8.71 -7.79
CA CYS A 122 10.41 -9.74 -8.14
C CYS A 122 10.74 -11.09 -7.49
N TYR A 123 12.02 -11.42 -7.46
CA TYR A 123 12.52 -12.70 -6.94
C TYR A 123 12.59 -12.77 -5.41
N LEU A 124 13.00 -11.67 -4.76
CA LEU A 124 13.23 -11.63 -3.31
C LEU A 124 12.02 -11.16 -2.52
N ALA A 125 11.15 -10.35 -3.09
CA ALA A 125 9.95 -9.83 -2.43
C ALA A 125 8.64 -10.38 -2.99
N GLY A 126 8.69 -11.31 -3.96
CA GLY A 126 7.52 -11.98 -4.52
C GLY A 126 6.50 -11.09 -5.21
N VAL A 127 6.95 -9.97 -5.78
CA VAL A 127 6.04 -8.94 -6.32
C VAL A 127 5.32 -9.42 -7.58
N SER A 128 5.91 -10.33 -8.35
CA SER A 128 5.36 -10.77 -9.65
C SER A 128 5.22 -12.28 -9.78
N GLY A 129 4.76 -12.95 -8.75
CA GLY A 129 4.57 -14.39 -8.81
C GLY A 129 5.19 -15.12 -7.64
N SER A 130 5.85 -16.23 -7.87
CA SER A 130 6.51 -16.98 -6.80
C SER A 130 7.90 -16.43 -6.54
N ASP A 131 8.15 -15.96 -5.35
CA ASP A 131 9.49 -15.78 -4.85
C ASP A 131 9.91 -17.00 -4.03
N LYS A 132 11.21 -17.18 -3.85
CA LYS A 132 11.75 -18.31 -3.11
C LYS A 132 11.91 -18.04 -1.61
N CYS A 133 11.85 -16.78 -1.20
CA CYS A 133 11.99 -16.38 0.20
C CYS A 133 10.64 -16.24 0.89
N TYR A 134 9.65 -15.63 0.20
CA TYR A 134 8.38 -15.24 0.80
C TYR A 134 7.15 -15.88 0.15
N GLY A 135 7.33 -16.71 -0.89
CA GLY A 135 6.21 -17.34 -1.62
C GLY A 135 5.43 -16.35 -2.49
N MET A 136 4.13 -16.55 -2.64
CA MET A 136 3.25 -15.66 -3.42
C MET A 136 2.78 -14.49 -2.56
N THR A 137 3.56 -13.43 -2.50
CA THR A 137 3.32 -12.34 -1.56
C THR A 137 2.79 -11.06 -2.19
N SER A 138 2.96 -10.89 -3.49
CA SER A 138 2.75 -9.59 -4.16
C SER A 138 3.48 -8.44 -3.44
N GLY A 139 4.61 -8.74 -2.75
CA GLY A 139 5.37 -7.82 -1.95
C GLY A 139 4.69 -7.38 -0.65
N ARG A 140 3.67 -8.11 -0.19
CA ARG A 140 2.86 -7.79 1.00
C ARG A 140 2.78 -8.94 1.96
N ASP A 141 2.50 -8.61 3.22
CA ASP A 141 2.27 -9.60 4.26
C ASP A 141 1.52 -8.96 5.44
N ILE A 142 1.01 -9.79 6.33
CA ILE A 142 0.34 -9.37 7.56
C ILE A 142 1.37 -9.26 8.68
N GLY A 143 1.38 -8.14 9.38
CA GLY A 143 2.33 -7.95 10.48
C GLY A 143 2.16 -6.64 11.23
N MET A 144 3.21 -6.31 11.97
CA MET A 144 3.37 -5.04 12.68
C MET A 144 4.66 -4.36 12.26
N MET A 145 4.65 -3.04 12.21
CA MET A 145 5.82 -2.23 11.86
C MET A 145 5.92 -1.02 12.77
N LEU A 146 7.12 -0.71 13.22
CA LEU A 146 7.48 0.59 13.77
C LEU A 146 8.26 1.36 12.70
N HIS A 147 7.84 2.59 12.45
CA HIS A 147 8.47 3.42 11.43
C HIS A 147 8.43 4.89 11.80
N GLY A 148 9.30 5.64 11.20
CA GLY A 148 9.35 7.08 11.40
C GLY A 148 10.52 7.75 10.70
N LYS A 149 10.54 9.07 10.86
CA LYS A 149 11.61 9.93 10.39
C LYS A 149 12.19 10.71 11.55
N LEU A 150 13.49 10.79 11.60
CA LEU A 150 14.24 11.45 12.67
C LEU A 150 15.18 12.51 12.09
N PHE A 151 15.59 13.45 12.94
CA PHE A 151 16.57 14.49 12.60
C PHE A 151 16.18 15.32 11.37
N HIS A 152 14.97 15.88 11.36
CA HIS A 152 14.43 16.66 10.24
C HIS A 152 14.46 15.88 8.91
N ASP A 153 13.94 14.64 8.95
CA ASP A 153 13.86 13.72 7.81
C ASP A 153 15.21 13.18 7.30
N PHE A 154 16.33 13.52 7.96
CA PHE A 154 17.64 12.99 7.62
C PHE A 154 17.71 11.45 7.71
N LEU A 155 17.03 10.86 8.67
CA LEU A 155 17.01 9.42 8.89
C LEU A 155 15.57 8.90 8.86
N GLN A 156 15.28 7.96 7.96
CA GLN A 156 14.03 7.21 7.95
C GLN A 156 14.33 5.75 8.34
N TYR A 157 13.55 5.21 9.26
CA TYR A 157 13.66 3.83 9.69
C TYR A 157 12.33 3.10 9.61
N LYS A 158 12.38 1.80 9.35
CA LYS A 158 11.27 0.86 9.39
C LYS A 158 11.76 -0.45 9.97
N VAL A 159 11.05 -0.97 10.95
CA VAL A 159 11.30 -2.30 11.53
C VAL A 159 9.97 -3.01 11.61
N ALA A 160 9.86 -4.14 10.95
CA ALA A 160 8.63 -4.91 10.84
C ALA A 160 8.82 -6.35 11.33
N VAL A 161 7.77 -6.88 11.93
CA VAL A 161 7.61 -8.30 12.25
C VAL A 161 6.40 -8.80 11.48
N MET A 162 6.61 -9.74 10.57
CA MET A 162 5.64 -10.21 9.60
C MET A 162 5.37 -11.70 9.76
N ASN A 163 4.22 -12.17 9.27
CA ASN A 163 3.90 -13.60 9.31
C ASN A 163 4.79 -14.46 8.40
N GLY A 164 5.40 -13.89 7.34
CA GLY A 164 6.21 -14.64 6.38
C GLY A 164 5.40 -15.59 5.50
N GLN A 165 4.12 -15.34 5.30
CA GLN A 165 3.22 -16.20 4.55
C GLN A 165 2.64 -15.55 3.30
N GLY A 166 2.88 -14.26 3.13
CA GLY A 166 2.42 -13.46 2.01
C GLY A 166 0.98 -13.00 2.10
N LEU A 167 0.50 -12.48 0.98
CA LEU A 167 -0.76 -11.75 0.86
C LEU A 167 -1.96 -12.58 1.33
N ASN A 168 -2.83 -11.97 2.15
CA ASN A 168 -4.08 -12.53 2.67
C ASN A 168 -3.92 -13.90 3.38
N THR A 169 -2.73 -14.22 3.84
CA THR A 169 -2.44 -15.53 4.41
C THR A 169 -2.13 -15.45 5.90
N LYS A 170 -2.88 -16.24 6.69
CA LYS A 170 -2.60 -16.40 8.11
C LYS A 170 -1.31 -17.19 8.32
N ASP A 171 -0.66 -16.92 9.44
CA ASP A 171 0.50 -17.69 9.87
C ASP A 171 0.20 -19.19 9.97
N LYS A 172 1.09 -20.01 9.41
CA LYS A 172 0.98 -21.48 9.36
C LYS A 172 2.06 -22.18 10.16
N ASN A 173 3.11 -21.48 10.61
CA ASN A 173 4.30 -22.12 11.20
C ASN A 173 4.71 -21.51 12.54
N SER A 174 4.03 -20.48 13.03
CA SER A 174 4.34 -19.71 14.26
C SER A 174 5.72 -19.01 14.25
N GLN A 175 6.43 -19.03 13.14
CA GLN A 175 7.66 -18.28 12.94
C GLN A 175 7.33 -16.91 12.35
N LYS A 176 8.16 -15.94 12.67
CA LYS A 176 7.98 -14.56 12.18
C LYS A 176 9.22 -14.10 11.44
N ASP A 177 8.98 -13.39 10.35
CA ASP A 177 10.05 -12.71 9.64
C ASP A 177 10.28 -11.34 10.24
N VAL A 178 11.54 -10.97 10.41
CA VAL A 178 11.93 -9.63 10.87
C VAL A 178 12.58 -8.91 9.70
N VAL A 179 12.02 -7.75 9.36
CA VAL A 179 12.49 -6.94 8.24
C VAL A 179 12.85 -5.55 8.76
N GLY A 180 14.04 -5.07 8.38
CA GLY A 180 14.54 -3.74 8.71
C GLY A 180 14.91 -2.97 7.46
N ASN A 181 14.56 -1.68 7.43
CA ASN A 181 14.95 -0.74 6.39
C ASN A 181 15.42 0.56 7.05
N LEU A 182 16.59 1.03 6.64
CA LEU A 182 17.17 2.28 7.10
C LEU A 182 17.60 3.10 5.90
N MET A 183 17.03 4.29 5.78
CA MET A 183 17.36 5.23 4.70
C MET A 183 17.93 6.51 5.29
N VAL A 184 19.02 6.98 4.72
CA VAL A 184 19.70 8.21 5.11
C VAL A 184 19.63 9.18 3.94
N TYR A 185 19.15 10.39 4.21
CA TYR A 185 19.04 11.49 3.24
C TYR A 185 20.06 12.58 3.61
N PRO A 186 21.32 12.50 3.13
CA PRO A 186 22.38 13.39 3.58
C PRO A 186 22.22 14.83 3.11
N LEU A 187 21.39 15.06 2.08
CA LEU A 187 21.17 16.38 1.48
C LEU A 187 19.68 16.58 1.21
N GLU A 188 19.14 17.75 1.54
CA GLU A 188 17.71 18.08 1.36
C GLU A 188 17.26 18.13 -0.12
N TRP A 189 18.19 18.10 -1.07
CA TRP A 189 17.93 18.18 -2.53
C TRP A 189 18.24 16.88 -3.29
N LEU A 190 18.53 15.79 -2.61
CA LEU A 190 18.57 14.42 -3.12
C LEU A 190 17.29 13.70 -2.72
#